data_c45b1ebc1439300669de5320f0ceab91
#
_entry.id   c45b1ebc1439300669de5320f0ceab91
#
_cell.length_a   1.000
_cell.length_b   1.000
_cell.length_c   1.000
_cell.angle_alpha   90.00
_cell.angle_beta   90.00
_cell.angle_gamma   90.00
#
_symmetry.space_group_name_H-M   'P 1'
#
loop_
_entity.id
_entity.type
_entity.pdbx_description
1 polymer ?
#
loop_
_entity_poly.entity_id
_entity_poly.type
_entity_poly.pdbx_seq_one_letter_code
_entity_poly.pdbx_strand_id
1 'polypeptide(L)'
;TPKDLSGKTFVSFGSAEQTAVVRQMIKYAGGTGDIKTATAGTNTFETLTSGKGDFGGFYVTWEGVESELNGPKLNCFVASDWGVPGNPDQLGFAVKGSWLKDSANADALKKFIAATKKGYDYALANPDKAADILVEQAKEAQLDSKLTRTSMEEIAKNNYWTTDDPKSLPGTTNFDDAQPYLEFQYKAGTYKDQDGNDPASAPQAKDLATNEYVG
;
A
#
# COMPACT_ATOMS: atom_id res chain seq x y z
N THR A 1 3.00 16.39 15.45
CA THR A 1 2.03 16.44 14.35
C THR A 1 2.75 16.47 13.00
N PRO A 2 2.12 16.11 11.87
CA PRO A 2 2.75 16.20 10.56
C PRO A 2 3.30 17.59 10.19
N LYS A 3 2.74 18.67 10.76
CA LYS A 3 3.28 20.03 10.59
C LYS A 3 4.76 20.13 10.94
N ASP A 4 5.21 19.41 11.96
CA ASP A 4 6.57 19.46 12.49
C ASP A 4 7.61 18.81 11.54
N LEU A 5 7.11 18.13 10.48
CA LEU A 5 7.92 17.53 9.42
C LEU A 5 8.31 18.53 8.32
N SER A 6 7.77 19.78 8.35
CA SER A 6 8.14 20.84 7.40
C SER A 6 9.65 21.11 7.43
N GLY A 7 10.28 21.13 6.25
CA GLY A 7 11.73 21.36 6.08
C GLY A 7 12.63 20.16 6.44
N LYS A 8 12.04 19.06 6.93
CA LYS A 8 12.74 17.84 7.32
C LYS A 8 13.06 16.94 6.13
N THR A 9 13.93 15.96 6.35
CA THR A 9 14.34 14.98 5.33
C THR A 9 13.47 13.74 5.39
N PHE A 10 12.69 13.52 4.33
CA PHE A 10 11.87 12.33 4.11
C PHE A 10 12.70 11.22 3.47
N VAL A 11 12.83 10.09 4.14
CA VAL A 11 13.39 8.86 3.57
C VAL A 11 12.30 8.18 2.76
N SER A 12 12.47 8.18 1.44
CA SER A 12 11.45 7.79 0.46
C SER A 12 11.84 6.48 -0.22
N PHE A 13 10.82 5.70 -0.55
CA PHE A 13 10.97 4.57 -1.49
C PHE A 13 11.38 5.05 -2.90
N GLY A 14 11.06 6.31 -3.25
CA GLY A 14 11.41 6.93 -4.54
C GLY A 14 10.21 7.25 -5.42
N SER A 15 8.95 7.06 -4.94
CA SER A 15 7.78 7.40 -5.73
C SER A 15 7.33 8.87 -5.52
N ALA A 16 6.86 9.49 -6.59
CA ALA A 16 6.24 10.80 -6.55
C ALA A 16 4.94 10.79 -5.74
N GLU A 17 4.21 9.68 -5.81
CA GLU A 17 2.98 9.40 -5.08
C GLU A 17 3.18 9.52 -3.57
N GLN A 18 4.15 8.80 -3.01
CA GLN A 18 4.48 8.85 -1.58
C GLN A 18 4.85 10.27 -1.12
N THR A 19 5.61 10.99 -1.96
CA THR A 19 5.98 12.39 -1.69
C THR A 19 4.75 13.30 -1.65
N ALA A 20 3.78 13.09 -2.56
CA ALA A 20 2.53 13.86 -2.58
C ALA A 20 1.68 13.61 -1.33
N VAL A 21 1.57 12.35 -0.89
CA VAL A 21 0.88 11.97 0.36
C VAL A 21 1.47 12.71 1.55
N VAL A 22 2.78 12.64 1.72
CA VAL A 22 3.46 13.31 2.85
C VAL A 22 3.28 14.82 2.82
N ARG A 23 3.41 15.45 1.66
CA ARG A 23 3.19 16.90 1.52
C ARG A 23 1.76 17.30 1.86
N GLN A 24 0.78 16.48 1.48
CA GLN A 24 -0.63 16.70 1.82
C GLN A 24 -0.84 16.64 3.33
N MET A 25 -0.33 15.62 4.01
CA MET A 25 -0.43 15.47 5.46
C MET A 25 0.16 16.69 6.20
N ILE A 26 1.33 17.15 5.76
CA ILE A 26 1.99 18.34 6.35
C ILE A 26 1.14 19.59 6.15
N LYS A 27 0.63 19.82 4.94
CA LYS A 27 -0.21 20.99 4.62
C LYS A 27 -1.53 20.95 5.38
N TYR A 28 -2.19 19.80 5.46
CA TYR A 28 -3.42 19.61 6.21
C TYR A 28 -3.25 19.94 7.70
N ALA A 29 -2.08 19.60 8.27
CA ALA A 29 -1.72 19.94 9.65
C ALA A 29 -1.28 21.41 9.83
N GLY A 30 -1.33 22.26 8.79
CA GLY A 30 -0.95 23.67 8.83
C GLY A 30 0.56 23.93 8.66
N GLY A 31 1.30 22.97 8.10
CA GLY A 31 2.70 23.15 7.72
C GLY A 31 2.87 23.65 6.28
N THR A 32 4.11 23.90 5.85
CA THR A 32 4.41 24.42 4.48
C THR A 32 4.30 23.35 3.40
N GLY A 33 4.49 22.08 3.74
CA GLY A 33 4.61 20.97 2.79
C GLY A 33 5.99 20.86 2.14
N ASP A 34 6.94 21.72 2.51
CA ASP A 34 8.32 21.64 2.02
C ASP A 34 9.05 20.51 2.73
N ILE A 35 9.67 19.63 1.97
CA ILE A 35 10.49 18.53 2.48
C ILE A 35 11.70 18.32 1.58
N LYS A 36 12.79 17.84 2.17
CA LYS A 36 13.91 17.24 1.45
C LYS A 36 13.61 15.75 1.28
N THR A 37 14.12 15.12 0.23
CA THR A 37 13.94 13.68 -0.01
C THR A 37 15.28 12.98 -0.09
N ALA A 38 15.36 11.82 0.56
CA ALA A 38 16.46 10.86 0.41
C ALA A 38 15.86 9.54 -0.08
N THR A 39 16.19 9.13 -1.32
CA THR A 39 15.65 7.89 -1.89
C THR A 39 16.48 6.71 -1.41
N ALA A 40 15.82 5.72 -0.82
CA ALA A 40 16.45 4.52 -0.24
C ALA A 40 15.86 3.20 -0.78
N GLY A 41 14.85 3.24 -1.66
CA GLY A 41 14.18 2.03 -2.16
C GLY A 41 13.62 1.20 -1.02
N THR A 42 13.89 -0.10 -1.02
CA THR A 42 13.44 -1.04 0.01
C THR A 42 14.17 -0.89 1.37
N ASN A 43 15.22 -0.10 1.42
CA ASN A 43 16.04 0.10 2.65
C ASN A 43 15.63 1.36 3.43
N THR A 44 14.37 1.80 3.31
CA THR A 44 13.88 3.03 3.94
C THR A 44 13.98 2.97 5.46
N PHE A 45 13.59 1.86 6.07
CA PHE A 45 13.60 1.71 7.54
C PHE A 45 15.03 1.74 8.08
N GLU A 46 15.96 0.94 7.52
CA GLU A 46 17.37 0.94 7.92
C GLU A 46 18.03 2.31 7.69
N THR A 47 17.70 2.98 6.58
CA THR A 47 18.22 4.31 6.27
C THR A 47 17.76 5.34 7.31
N LEU A 48 16.49 5.30 7.70
CA LEU A 48 15.97 6.19 8.75
C LEU A 48 16.62 5.89 10.11
N THR A 49 16.65 4.64 10.52
CA THR A 49 17.16 4.22 11.84
C THR A 49 18.67 4.45 11.98
N SER A 50 19.41 4.48 10.86
CA SER A 50 20.82 4.90 10.82
C SER A 50 21.04 6.41 10.86
N GLY A 51 19.97 7.23 11.00
CA GLY A 51 20.05 8.68 11.15
C GLY A 51 20.28 9.44 9.83
N LYS A 52 20.03 8.83 8.67
CA LYS A 52 20.19 9.47 7.36
C LYS A 52 18.95 10.24 6.89
N GLY A 53 17.96 10.40 7.77
CA GLY A 53 16.76 11.18 7.55
C GLY A 53 16.00 11.42 8.84
N ASP A 54 14.95 12.23 8.77
CA ASP A 54 14.17 12.62 9.93
C ASP A 54 12.89 11.79 10.07
N PHE A 55 12.33 11.32 8.96
CA PHE A 55 11.11 10.51 8.92
C PHE A 55 10.99 9.70 7.62
N GLY A 56 10.11 8.71 7.59
CA GLY A 56 9.90 7.83 6.44
C GLY A 56 8.44 7.50 6.21
N GLY A 57 8.11 6.87 5.07
CA GLY A 57 6.81 6.29 4.78
C GLY A 57 6.91 4.77 4.90
N PHE A 58 6.06 4.18 5.74
CA PHE A 58 6.14 2.78 6.14
C PHE A 58 4.75 2.13 6.15
N TYR A 59 4.74 0.81 6.04
CA TYR A 59 3.56 0.00 6.32
C TYR A 59 3.49 -0.33 7.81
N VAL A 60 2.37 -0.01 8.43
CA VAL A 60 2.11 -0.31 9.84
C VAL A 60 2.30 -1.81 10.14
N THR A 61 1.92 -2.65 9.20
CA THR A 61 1.97 -4.11 9.33
C THR A 61 3.35 -4.73 9.09
N TRP A 62 4.34 -3.97 8.65
CA TRP A 62 5.70 -4.48 8.42
C TRP A 62 6.72 -3.66 9.20
N GLU A 63 7.14 -2.50 8.73
CA GLU A 63 8.12 -1.65 9.43
C GLU A 63 7.58 -1.15 10.78
N GLY A 64 6.26 -0.94 10.90
CA GLY A 64 5.62 -0.64 12.18
C GLY A 64 5.82 -1.77 13.19
N VAL A 65 5.55 -3.00 12.79
CA VAL A 65 5.79 -4.20 13.61
C VAL A 65 7.27 -4.39 13.90
N GLU A 66 8.15 -4.20 12.91
CA GLU A 66 9.60 -4.28 13.09
C GLU A 66 10.10 -3.28 14.14
N SER A 67 9.62 -2.05 14.08
CA SER A 67 9.91 -1.00 15.06
C SER A 67 9.49 -1.39 16.49
N GLU A 68 8.32 -2.01 16.64
CA GLU A 68 7.84 -2.46 17.94
C GLU A 68 8.66 -3.66 18.49
N LEU A 69 9.10 -4.56 17.61
CA LEU A 69 9.87 -5.74 18.00
C LEU A 69 11.34 -5.43 18.31
N ASN A 70 11.96 -4.60 17.48
CA ASN A 70 13.41 -4.43 17.44
C ASN A 70 13.83 -2.98 17.74
N GLY A 71 12.89 -2.02 17.74
CA GLY A 71 13.16 -0.58 17.89
C GLY A 71 13.88 0.05 16.70
N PRO A 72 14.09 1.34 16.73
CA PRO A 72 13.50 2.29 17.67
C PRO A 72 11.98 2.43 17.49
N LYS A 73 11.27 2.75 18.56
CA LYS A 73 9.83 3.05 18.46
C LYS A 73 9.58 4.27 17.59
N LEU A 74 8.66 4.14 16.65
CA LEU A 74 8.27 5.21 15.74
C LEU A 74 7.03 5.95 16.26
N ASN A 75 6.97 7.26 16.00
CA ASN A 75 5.75 8.04 16.15
C ASN A 75 5.07 8.11 14.78
N CYS A 76 4.01 7.35 14.60
CA CYS A 76 3.35 7.17 13.31
C CYS A 76 2.13 8.09 13.15
N PHE A 77 1.89 8.53 11.92
CA PHE A 77 0.70 9.23 11.48
C PHE A 77 0.05 8.45 10.34
N VAL A 78 -1.25 8.18 10.44
CA VAL A 78 -2.01 7.51 9.39
C VAL A 78 -2.46 8.53 8.35
N ALA A 79 -2.23 8.27 7.08
CA ALA A 79 -2.43 9.24 5.99
C ALA A 79 -3.89 9.74 5.90
N SER A 80 -4.87 8.87 6.10
CA SER A 80 -6.30 9.20 6.08
C SER A 80 -6.70 10.22 7.16
N ASP A 81 -6.05 10.20 8.32
CA ASP A 81 -6.34 11.13 9.42
C ASP A 81 -5.84 12.55 9.12
N TRP A 82 -5.00 12.69 8.10
CA TRP A 82 -4.32 13.93 7.74
C TRP A 82 -4.60 14.39 6.31
N GLY A 83 -5.85 14.20 5.87
CA GLY A 83 -6.37 14.81 4.65
C GLY A 83 -5.93 14.16 3.35
N VAL A 84 -5.45 12.92 3.40
CA VAL A 84 -5.25 12.10 2.20
C VAL A 84 -6.55 11.33 1.95
N PRO A 85 -7.22 11.53 0.81
CA PRO A 85 -8.51 10.90 0.54
C PRO A 85 -8.36 9.45 0.11
N GLY A 86 -9.41 8.67 0.32
CA GLY A 86 -9.51 7.29 -0.14
C GLY A 86 -8.62 6.32 0.63
N ASN A 87 -8.39 5.15 0.03
CA ASN A 87 -7.47 4.14 0.55
C ASN A 87 -6.30 3.98 -0.43
N PRO A 88 -5.09 4.47 -0.09
CA PRO A 88 -3.96 4.50 -1.00
C PRO A 88 -3.34 3.12 -1.30
N ASP A 89 -3.52 2.14 -0.42
CA ASP A 89 -2.80 0.87 -0.50
C ASP A 89 -3.66 -0.23 -1.13
N GLN A 90 -3.97 -0.07 -2.42
CA GLN A 90 -4.66 -1.10 -3.18
C GLN A 90 -3.67 -1.89 -4.03
N LEU A 91 -3.38 -3.11 -3.59
CA LEU A 91 -2.58 -4.05 -4.35
C LEU A 91 -3.49 -5.03 -5.11
N GLY A 92 -3.09 -5.44 -6.29
CA GLY A 92 -3.90 -6.32 -7.12
C GLY A 92 -3.10 -7.00 -8.23
N PHE A 93 -3.81 -7.81 -9.01
CA PHE A 93 -3.24 -8.46 -10.20
C PHE A 93 -3.60 -7.67 -11.45
N ALA A 94 -2.61 -7.40 -12.29
CA ALA A 94 -2.81 -6.77 -13.57
C ALA A 94 -2.66 -7.79 -14.70
N VAL A 95 -3.61 -7.78 -15.63
CA VAL A 95 -3.57 -8.59 -16.85
C VAL A 95 -3.79 -7.71 -18.08
N LYS A 96 -3.23 -8.12 -19.22
CA LYS A 96 -3.47 -7.40 -20.47
C LYS A 96 -4.93 -7.55 -20.90
N GLY A 97 -5.65 -6.46 -21.17
CA GLY A 97 -7.02 -6.51 -21.64
C GLY A 97 -7.22 -7.31 -22.93
N SER A 98 -6.21 -7.32 -23.83
CA SER A 98 -6.22 -8.18 -25.02
C SER A 98 -6.22 -9.67 -24.71
N TRP A 99 -5.57 -10.09 -23.61
CA TRP A 99 -5.54 -11.49 -23.17
C TRP A 99 -6.92 -11.96 -22.67
N LEU A 100 -7.69 -11.10 -22.07
CA LEU A 100 -9.05 -11.40 -21.57
C LEU A 100 -10.11 -11.55 -22.70
N LYS A 101 -9.77 -11.20 -23.94
CA LYS A 101 -10.68 -11.40 -25.08
C LYS A 101 -10.90 -12.88 -25.41
N ASP A 102 -10.02 -13.75 -24.99
CA ASP A 102 -10.19 -15.19 -25.08
C ASP A 102 -10.93 -15.70 -23.83
N SER A 103 -12.06 -16.37 -24.03
CA SER A 103 -12.88 -16.90 -22.94
C SER A 103 -12.14 -17.92 -22.06
N ALA A 104 -11.22 -18.72 -22.63
CA ALA A 104 -10.42 -19.67 -21.86
C ALA A 104 -9.48 -18.94 -20.88
N ASN A 105 -8.94 -17.78 -21.27
CA ASN A 105 -8.12 -16.96 -20.41
C ASN A 105 -8.95 -16.29 -19.30
N ALA A 106 -10.15 -15.81 -19.61
CA ALA A 106 -11.07 -15.26 -18.62
C ALA A 106 -11.47 -16.32 -17.57
N ASP A 107 -11.74 -17.55 -17.99
CA ASP A 107 -12.02 -18.68 -17.10
C ASP A 107 -10.80 -19.05 -16.24
N ALA A 108 -9.60 -19.01 -16.81
CA ALA A 108 -8.36 -19.24 -16.08
C ALA A 108 -8.15 -18.16 -14.99
N LEU A 109 -8.40 -16.88 -15.33
CA LEU A 109 -8.32 -15.79 -14.36
C LEU A 109 -9.31 -15.98 -13.20
N LYS A 110 -10.57 -16.31 -13.49
CA LYS A 110 -11.57 -16.60 -12.44
C LYS A 110 -11.10 -17.70 -11.49
N LYS A 111 -10.56 -18.81 -12.03
CA LYS A 111 -10.03 -19.90 -11.22
C LYS A 111 -8.83 -19.47 -10.38
N PHE A 112 -7.94 -18.66 -10.96
CA PHE A 112 -6.77 -18.11 -10.26
C PHE A 112 -7.20 -17.21 -9.09
N ILE A 113 -8.10 -16.25 -9.33
CA ILE A 113 -8.61 -15.36 -8.29
C ILE A 113 -9.33 -16.13 -7.20
N ALA A 114 -10.18 -17.11 -7.55
CA ALA A 114 -10.86 -17.95 -6.56
C ALA A 114 -9.88 -18.77 -5.70
N ALA A 115 -8.79 -19.27 -6.29
CA ALA A 115 -7.75 -19.98 -5.54
C ALA A 115 -6.96 -19.03 -4.63
N THR A 116 -6.63 -17.84 -5.12
CA THR A 116 -5.95 -16.78 -4.35
C THR A 116 -6.82 -16.37 -3.16
N LYS A 117 -8.12 -16.15 -3.37
CA LYS A 117 -9.05 -15.81 -2.27
C LYS A 117 -9.05 -16.87 -1.18
N LYS A 118 -9.07 -18.17 -1.54
CA LYS A 118 -8.95 -19.24 -0.54
C LYS A 118 -7.65 -19.17 0.26
N GLY A 119 -6.55 -18.74 -0.37
CA GLY A 119 -5.28 -18.51 0.31
C GLY A 119 -5.36 -17.39 1.33
N TYR A 120 -5.99 -16.27 0.96
CA TYR A 120 -6.22 -15.13 1.88
C TYR A 120 -7.15 -15.53 3.03
N ASP A 121 -8.27 -16.21 2.75
CA ASP A 121 -9.20 -16.69 3.79
C ASP A 121 -8.49 -17.64 4.78
N TYR A 122 -7.63 -18.54 4.25
CA TYR A 122 -6.83 -19.42 5.09
C TYR A 122 -5.83 -18.64 5.96
N ALA A 123 -5.15 -17.64 5.38
CA ALA A 123 -4.15 -16.84 6.09
C ALA A 123 -4.78 -16.03 7.23
N LEU A 124 -5.95 -15.43 7.00
CA LEU A 124 -6.68 -14.71 8.04
C LEU A 124 -7.17 -15.62 9.16
N ALA A 125 -7.59 -16.85 8.82
CA ALA A 125 -8.04 -17.83 9.80
C ALA A 125 -6.89 -18.55 10.55
N ASN A 126 -5.68 -18.54 9.99
CA ASN A 126 -4.52 -19.27 10.51
C ASN A 126 -3.23 -18.42 10.34
N PRO A 127 -3.12 -17.22 10.94
CA PRO A 127 -2.04 -16.27 10.66
C PRO A 127 -0.64 -16.87 10.92
N ASP A 128 -0.44 -17.60 12.01
CA ASP A 128 0.85 -18.23 12.34
C ASP A 128 1.29 -19.23 11.29
N LYS A 129 0.37 -20.13 10.88
CA LYS A 129 0.66 -21.15 9.87
C LYS A 129 0.93 -20.52 8.50
N ALA A 130 0.20 -19.46 8.16
CA ALA A 130 0.40 -18.75 6.91
C ALA A 130 1.78 -18.07 6.89
N ALA A 131 2.20 -17.47 8.01
CA ALA A 131 3.53 -16.90 8.16
C ALA A 131 4.63 -17.97 8.02
N ASP A 132 4.45 -19.13 8.65
CA ASP A 132 5.41 -20.26 8.54
C ASP A 132 5.53 -20.75 7.10
N ILE A 133 4.41 -20.88 6.38
CA ILE A 133 4.40 -21.26 4.97
C ILE A 133 5.13 -20.20 4.14
N LEU A 134 4.90 -18.92 4.39
CA LEU A 134 5.56 -17.83 3.67
C LEU A 134 7.07 -17.87 3.88
N VAL A 135 7.54 -17.99 5.11
CA VAL A 135 8.97 -18.08 5.44
C VAL A 135 9.61 -19.30 4.77
N GLU A 136 8.90 -20.45 4.77
CA GLU A 136 9.40 -21.67 4.15
C GLU A 136 9.45 -21.59 2.61
N GLN A 137 8.45 -20.99 1.98
CA GLN A 137 8.33 -20.94 0.52
C GLN A 137 9.16 -19.80 -0.09
N ALA A 138 9.41 -18.70 0.64
CA ALA A 138 10.17 -17.54 0.18
C ALA A 138 11.56 -17.45 0.84
N LYS A 139 12.31 -18.54 0.84
CA LYS A 139 13.63 -18.63 1.51
C LYS A 139 14.64 -17.60 1.01
N GLU A 140 14.60 -17.27 -0.27
CA GLU A 140 15.45 -16.23 -0.88
C GLU A 140 15.18 -14.83 -0.35
N ALA A 141 13.99 -14.57 0.19
CA ALA A 141 13.66 -13.29 0.80
C ALA A 141 14.23 -13.15 2.24
N GLN A 142 14.75 -14.25 2.83
CA GLN A 142 15.37 -14.27 4.16
C GLN A 142 14.49 -13.61 5.24
N LEU A 143 13.19 -13.86 5.20
CA LEU A 143 12.21 -13.27 6.11
C LEU A 143 12.50 -13.66 7.57
N ASP A 144 12.48 -12.70 8.48
CA ASP A 144 12.49 -12.97 9.91
C ASP A 144 11.17 -13.62 10.34
N SER A 145 11.23 -14.82 10.90
CA SER A 145 10.06 -15.60 11.25
C SER A 145 9.18 -14.94 12.32
N LYS A 146 9.79 -14.22 13.28
CA LYS A 146 9.05 -13.53 14.34
C LYS A 146 8.33 -12.32 13.79
N LEU A 147 9.02 -11.50 12.98
CA LEU A 147 8.44 -10.36 12.30
C LEU A 147 7.28 -10.79 11.41
N THR A 148 7.48 -11.84 10.58
CA THR A 148 6.47 -12.34 9.65
C THR A 148 5.21 -12.83 10.38
N ARG A 149 5.36 -13.58 11.48
CA ARG A 149 4.23 -14.02 12.30
C ARG A 149 3.49 -12.86 12.94
N THR A 150 4.21 -11.95 13.60
CA THR A 150 3.59 -10.79 14.25
C THR A 150 2.88 -9.89 13.23
N SER A 151 3.44 -9.73 12.03
CA SER A 151 2.80 -9.00 10.92
C SER A 151 1.48 -9.65 10.49
N MET A 152 1.46 -10.97 10.31
CA MET A 152 0.24 -11.70 9.95
C MET A 152 -0.83 -11.68 11.04
N GLU A 153 -0.42 -11.78 12.30
CA GLU A 153 -1.32 -11.64 13.45
C GLU A 153 -1.96 -10.25 13.50
N GLU A 154 -1.15 -9.20 13.27
CA GLU A 154 -1.61 -7.81 13.24
C GLU A 154 -2.59 -7.54 12.10
N ILE A 155 -2.31 -8.09 10.90
CA ILE A 155 -3.20 -8.02 9.74
C ILE A 155 -4.55 -8.67 10.05
N ALA A 156 -4.54 -9.88 10.63
CA ALA A 156 -5.75 -10.61 10.95
C ALA A 156 -6.55 -9.95 12.08
N LYS A 157 -5.88 -9.51 13.13
CA LYS A 157 -6.49 -8.86 14.30
C LYS A 157 -7.20 -7.55 13.97
N ASN A 158 -6.61 -6.73 13.09
CA ASN A 158 -7.15 -5.43 12.73
C ASN A 158 -7.97 -5.43 11.43
N ASN A 159 -8.23 -6.60 10.86
CA ASN A 159 -9.02 -6.75 9.63
C ASN A 159 -8.47 -5.93 8.44
N TYR A 160 -7.15 -5.76 8.31
CA TYR A 160 -6.57 -4.93 7.25
C TYR A 160 -6.84 -5.47 5.83
N TRP A 161 -7.09 -6.75 5.67
CA TRP A 161 -7.43 -7.38 4.38
C TRP A 161 -8.93 -7.59 4.18
N THR A 162 -9.74 -7.12 5.09
CA THR A 162 -11.19 -7.20 5.02
C THR A 162 -11.80 -5.81 5.14
N THR A 163 -13.08 -5.71 4.93
CA THR A 163 -13.84 -4.47 5.10
C THR A 163 -15.05 -4.75 5.94
N ASP A 164 -15.46 -3.78 6.75
CA ASP A 164 -16.71 -3.83 7.54
C ASP A 164 -17.94 -3.61 6.65
N ASP A 165 -17.76 -3.22 5.37
CA ASP A 165 -18.88 -3.10 4.44
C ASP A 165 -19.33 -4.49 3.99
N PRO A 166 -20.55 -4.94 4.37
CA PRO A 166 -21.06 -6.26 4.00
C PRO A 166 -21.29 -6.42 2.49
N LYS A 167 -21.20 -5.34 1.72
CA LYS A 167 -21.30 -5.35 0.25
C LYS A 167 -19.95 -5.50 -0.43
N SER A 168 -18.87 -5.33 0.29
CA SER A 168 -17.50 -5.48 -0.22
C SER A 168 -16.96 -6.86 0.13
N LEU A 169 -16.70 -7.66 -0.88
CA LEU A 169 -16.03 -8.95 -0.71
C LEU A 169 -14.51 -8.73 -0.62
N PRO A 170 -13.78 -9.51 0.18
CA PRO A 170 -12.32 -9.49 0.17
C PRO A 170 -11.77 -9.68 -1.25
N GLY A 171 -10.87 -8.80 -1.66
CA GLY A 171 -10.28 -8.79 -3.00
C GLY A 171 -11.05 -7.95 -4.02
N THR A 172 -12.17 -7.30 -3.64
CA THR A 172 -12.85 -6.33 -4.51
C THR A 172 -12.25 -4.93 -4.35
N THR A 173 -12.32 -4.14 -5.43
CA THR A 173 -12.02 -2.71 -5.40
C THR A 173 -13.26 -1.93 -5.00
N ASN A 174 -13.16 -1.11 -3.96
CA ASN A 174 -14.15 -0.08 -3.66
C ASN A 174 -13.85 1.15 -4.53
N PHE A 175 -14.64 1.36 -5.59
CA PHE A 175 -14.42 2.46 -6.53
C PHE A 175 -14.69 3.84 -5.91
N ASP A 176 -15.56 3.92 -4.92
CA ASP A 176 -15.89 5.18 -4.23
C ASP A 176 -14.74 5.66 -3.35
N ASP A 177 -13.91 4.74 -2.83
CA ASP A 177 -12.69 5.06 -2.11
C ASP A 177 -11.50 5.27 -3.05
N ALA A 178 -11.41 4.49 -4.14
CA ALA A 178 -10.31 4.55 -5.08
C ALA A 178 -10.30 5.85 -5.89
N GLN A 179 -11.47 6.32 -6.36
CA GLN A 179 -11.56 7.48 -7.23
C GLN A 179 -11.04 8.78 -6.59
N PRO A 180 -11.41 9.15 -5.35
CA PRO A 180 -10.86 10.33 -4.69
C PRO A 180 -9.33 10.32 -4.57
N TYR A 181 -8.74 9.15 -4.36
CA TYR A 181 -7.28 9.02 -4.30
C TYR A 181 -6.63 9.25 -5.67
N LEU A 182 -7.20 8.69 -6.74
CA LEU A 182 -6.70 8.93 -8.10
C LEU A 182 -6.77 10.41 -8.48
N GLU A 183 -7.85 11.10 -8.11
CA GLU A 183 -8.00 12.54 -8.33
C GLU A 183 -7.00 13.36 -7.51
N PHE A 184 -6.74 12.95 -6.28
CA PHE A 184 -5.72 13.58 -5.44
C PHE A 184 -4.34 13.46 -6.07
N GLN A 185 -3.95 12.28 -6.52
CA GLN A 185 -2.67 12.05 -7.16
C GLN A 185 -2.54 12.80 -8.50
N TYR A 186 -3.62 12.86 -9.27
CA TYR A 186 -3.67 13.67 -10.49
C TYR A 186 -3.44 15.16 -10.20
N LYS A 187 -4.15 15.73 -9.22
CA LYS A 187 -3.97 17.13 -8.80
C LYS A 187 -2.57 17.40 -8.26
N ALA A 188 -1.93 16.40 -7.68
CA ALA A 188 -0.55 16.49 -7.21
C ALA A 188 0.50 16.36 -8.34
N GLY A 189 0.08 16.08 -9.59
CA GLY A 189 0.97 15.97 -10.75
C GLY A 189 1.84 14.72 -10.75
N THR A 190 1.39 13.65 -10.09
CA THR A 190 2.18 12.40 -9.96
C THR A 190 2.05 11.50 -11.18
N TYR A 191 0.97 11.62 -11.96
CA TYR A 191 0.77 10.83 -13.17
C TYR A 191 1.46 11.47 -14.36
N LYS A 192 2.11 10.63 -15.15
CA LYS A 192 2.73 10.99 -16.43
C LYS A 192 2.37 9.94 -17.48
N ASP A 193 2.18 10.39 -18.72
CA ASP A 193 2.09 9.49 -19.85
C ASP A 193 3.47 8.91 -20.24
N GLN A 194 3.52 8.08 -21.28
CA GLN A 194 4.77 7.46 -21.76
C GLN A 194 5.80 8.48 -22.25
N ASP A 195 5.36 9.67 -22.63
CA ASP A 195 6.20 10.76 -23.11
C ASP A 195 6.57 11.76 -22.00
N GLY A 196 6.11 11.50 -20.74
CA GLY A 196 6.38 12.32 -19.57
C GLY A 196 5.45 13.52 -19.41
N ASN A 197 4.36 13.62 -20.21
CA ASN A 197 3.39 14.70 -20.10
C ASN A 197 2.32 14.40 -19.05
N ASP A 198 1.68 15.45 -18.56
CA ASP A 198 0.51 15.31 -17.69
C ASP A 198 -0.67 14.76 -18.49
N PRO A 199 -1.41 13.77 -17.98
CA PRO A 199 -2.62 13.31 -18.63
C PRO A 199 -3.69 14.43 -18.62
N ALA A 200 -4.59 14.41 -19.60
CA ALA A 200 -5.64 15.43 -19.76
C ALA A 200 -6.65 15.45 -18.61
N SER A 201 -6.82 14.33 -17.91
CA SER A 201 -7.75 14.16 -16.78
C SER A 201 -7.25 13.09 -15.82
N ALA A 202 -7.82 13.08 -14.61
CA ALA A 202 -7.58 12.01 -13.67
C ALA A 202 -8.04 10.65 -14.24
N PRO A 203 -7.28 9.57 -14.03
CA PRO A 203 -7.72 8.22 -14.37
C PRO A 203 -9.04 7.90 -13.67
N GLN A 204 -9.89 7.12 -14.35
CA GLN A 204 -11.12 6.62 -13.73
C GLN A 204 -10.87 5.25 -13.12
N ALA A 205 -11.20 5.08 -11.84
CA ALA A 205 -10.97 3.81 -11.14
C ALA A 205 -11.63 2.62 -11.84
N LYS A 206 -12.82 2.84 -12.43
CA LYS A 206 -13.56 1.82 -13.19
C LYS A 206 -12.90 1.41 -14.50
N ASP A 207 -12.01 2.25 -15.05
CA ASP A 207 -11.23 1.91 -16.24
C ASP A 207 -9.94 1.16 -15.91
N LEU A 208 -9.48 1.26 -14.66
CA LEU A 208 -8.24 0.65 -14.18
C LEU A 208 -8.45 -0.72 -13.52
N ALA A 209 -9.61 -0.93 -12.91
CA ALA A 209 -9.91 -2.14 -12.15
C ALA A 209 -11.31 -2.67 -12.45
N THR A 210 -11.52 -3.96 -12.22
CA THR A 210 -12.82 -4.62 -12.32
C THR A 210 -12.99 -5.65 -11.21
N ASN A 211 -14.20 -5.78 -10.70
CA ASN A 211 -14.59 -6.82 -9.75
C ASN A 211 -15.24 -8.04 -10.44
N GLU A 212 -15.31 -8.07 -11.77
CA GLU A 212 -16.01 -9.11 -12.56
C GLU A 212 -15.48 -10.53 -12.29
N TYR A 213 -14.19 -10.63 -11.94
CA TYR A 213 -13.51 -11.93 -11.75
C TYR A 213 -13.42 -12.35 -10.28
N VAL A 214 -13.92 -11.53 -9.36
CA VAL A 214 -14.01 -11.83 -7.93
C VAL A 214 -15.37 -12.41 -7.66
N GLY A 215 -15.45 -13.72 -7.49
CA GLY A 215 -16.70 -14.47 -7.24
C GLY A 215 -16.93 -14.78 -5.78
#